data_1acb2dba7d68a79cdcd3054c216f3a06
#
_entry.id   1acb2dba7d68a79cdcd3054c216f3a06
#
_cell.length_a   1.000
_cell.length_b   1.000
_cell.length_c   1.000
_cell.angle_alpha   90.00
_cell.angle_beta   90.00
_cell.angle_gamma   90.00
#
_symmetry.space_group_name_H-M   'P 1'
#
loop_
_entity.id
_entity.type
_entity.pdbx_description
1 polymer ?
#
loop_
_entity_poly.entity_id
_entity_poly.type
_entity_poly.pdbx_seq_one_letter_code
_entity_poly.pdbx_strand_id
1 'polypeptide(L)'
;ACVSIAAVALICIFLFANGIPAIRQIGFVKFITGDIWRPGNELFGIFPMIIGSIYVTAGAIIFGVPIGILTSVFMAMYCPKKIYRPLKAATELLAGIPSVVYGFFGMVIVVPIIRDFGRTLKMMGLVEKSGDGKGILTTSIVLGMMILPTIIGTTESAMRAVPPQYYEGSLALGATQERSIFKVVIPAAKSGFVCFADKIGSVRPWQLL
;
A
#
# COMPACT_ATOMS: atom_id res chain seq x y z
N ALA A 1 -22.68 11.58 15.10
CA ALA A 1 -21.32 11.60 15.67
C ALA A 1 -21.24 10.80 16.99
N CYS A 2 -22.04 11.13 18.03
CA CYS A 2 -21.96 10.44 19.34
C CYS A 2 -22.23 8.95 19.27
N VAL A 3 -23.21 8.50 18.49
CA VAL A 3 -23.53 7.06 18.32
C VAL A 3 -22.39 6.29 17.68
N SER A 4 -21.72 6.86 16.68
CA SER A 4 -20.57 6.22 16.03
C SER A 4 -19.38 6.08 16.98
N ILE A 5 -19.11 7.12 17.77
CA ILE A 5 -18.05 7.10 18.79
C ILE A 5 -18.36 6.06 19.87
N ALA A 6 -19.62 6.02 20.35
CA ALA A 6 -20.06 5.04 21.33
C ALA A 6 -19.95 3.60 20.82
N ALA A 7 -20.32 3.34 19.55
CA ALA A 7 -20.19 2.04 18.93
C ALA A 7 -18.73 1.58 18.83
N VAL A 8 -17.82 2.46 18.40
CA VAL A 8 -16.38 2.15 18.33
C VAL A 8 -15.81 1.91 19.73
N ALA A 9 -16.16 2.74 20.71
CA ALA A 9 -15.72 2.56 22.09
C ALA A 9 -16.20 1.23 22.67
N LEU A 10 -17.45 0.85 22.43
CA LEU A 10 -18.00 -0.43 22.87
C LEU A 10 -17.28 -1.63 22.27
N ILE A 11 -16.96 -1.58 20.96
CA ILE A 11 -16.17 -2.62 20.29
C ILE A 11 -14.78 -2.72 20.93
N CYS A 12 -14.09 -1.58 21.15
CA CYS A 12 -12.79 -1.57 21.80
C CYS A 12 -12.84 -2.18 23.20
N ILE A 13 -13.80 -1.74 24.04
CA ILE A 13 -13.97 -2.26 25.38
C ILE A 13 -14.21 -3.77 25.36
N PHE A 14 -15.08 -4.26 24.47
CA PHE A 14 -15.36 -5.68 24.33
C PHE A 14 -14.10 -6.48 23.93
N LEU A 15 -13.33 -5.98 22.96
CA LEU A 15 -12.11 -6.64 22.50
C LEU A 15 -11.05 -6.71 23.62
N PHE A 16 -10.84 -5.60 24.34
CA PHE A 16 -9.87 -5.58 25.44
C PHE A 16 -10.31 -6.42 26.64
N ALA A 17 -11.60 -6.37 27.01
CA ALA A 17 -12.15 -7.14 28.11
C ALA A 17 -12.03 -8.65 27.92
N ASN A 18 -12.13 -9.14 26.69
CA ASN A 18 -11.99 -10.56 26.35
C ASN A 18 -10.52 -10.92 25.98
N GLY A 19 -9.81 -10.05 25.28
CA GLY A 19 -8.46 -10.34 24.79
C GLY A 19 -7.40 -10.34 25.89
N ILE A 20 -7.44 -9.39 26.83
CA ILE A 20 -6.42 -9.29 27.89
C ILE A 20 -6.39 -10.53 28.81
N PRO A 21 -7.53 -11.04 29.31
CA PRO A 21 -7.52 -12.26 30.11
C PRO A 21 -6.99 -13.48 29.36
N ALA A 22 -7.36 -13.63 28.09
CA ALA A 22 -6.88 -14.71 27.24
C ALA A 22 -5.35 -14.67 27.05
N ILE A 23 -4.78 -13.51 26.79
CA ILE A 23 -3.33 -13.32 26.64
C ILE A 23 -2.61 -13.60 27.98
N ARG A 24 -3.21 -13.24 29.12
CA ARG A 24 -2.64 -13.53 30.45
C ARG A 24 -2.61 -15.05 30.76
N GLN A 25 -3.65 -15.79 30.36
CA GLN A 25 -3.70 -17.25 30.52
C GLN A 25 -2.67 -17.98 29.67
N ILE A 26 -2.48 -17.55 28.42
CA ILE A 26 -1.51 -18.15 27.47
C ILE A 26 -0.07 -17.77 27.85
N GLY A 27 0.13 -16.58 28.45
CA GLY A 27 1.42 -15.96 28.70
C GLY A 27 1.87 -15.09 27.51
N PHE A 28 2.13 -13.81 27.80
CA PHE A 28 2.43 -12.79 26.78
C PHE A 28 3.63 -13.16 25.88
N VAL A 29 4.72 -13.66 26.49
CA VAL A 29 5.90 -14.07 25.73
C VAL A 29 5.61 -15.25 24.82
N LYS A 30 4.96 -16.31 25.36
CA LYS A 30 4.58 -17.50 24.59
C LYS A 30 3.61 -17.19 23.45
N PHE A 31 2.72 -16.22 23.65
CA PHE A 31 1.80 -15.75 22.63
C PHE A 31 2.53 -15.07 21.45
N ILE A 32 3.51 -14.20 21.73
CA ILE A 32 4.23 -13.47 20.68
C ILE A 32 5.27 -14.37 19.98
N THR A 33 6.01 -15.19 20.72
CA THR A 33 7.12 -15.99 20.19
C THR A 33 6.74 -17.39 19.76
N GLY A 34 5.50 -17.81 20.01
CA GLY A 34 5.05 -19.14 19.62
C GLY A 34 5.00 -19.32 18.10
N ASP A 35 5.52 -20.45 17.62
CA ASP A 35 5.67 -20.76 16.19
C ASP A 35 4.42 -21.41 15.57
N ILE A 36 3.45 -21.83 16.38
CA ILE A 36 2.31 -22.61 15.92
C ILE A 36 1.02 -21.94 16.33
N TRP A 37 0.16 -21.68 15.35
CA TRP A 37 -1.22 -21.23 15.55
C TRP A 37 -2.18 -22.39 15.30
N ARG A 38 -2.61 -23.07 16.36
CA ARG A 38 -3.64 -24.12 16.33
C ARG A 38 -4.57 -23.99 17.54
N PRO A 39 -5.60 -23.16 17.45
CA PRO A 39 -6.55 -22.94 18.56
C PRO A 39 -7.21 -24.22 19.08
N GLY A 40 -7.47 -25.20 18.20
CA GLY A 40 -8.04 -26.49 18.58
C GLY A 40 -7.15 -27.35 19.47
N ASN A 41 -5.85 -27.06 19.54
CA ASN A 41 -4.87 -27.75 20.41
C ASN A 41 -4.30 -26.81 21.47
N GLU A 42 -4.97 -25.70 21.76
CA GLU A 42 -4.55 -24.66 22.72
C GLU A 42 -3.16 -24.04 22.43
N LEU A 43 -2.71 -24.09 21.18
CA LEU A 43 -1.45 -23.51 20.73
C LEU A 43 -1.73 -22.16 20.05
N PHE A 44 -1.35 -21.08 20.72
CA PHE A 44 -1.63 -19.71 20.30
C PHE A 44 -0.31 -18.94 20.09
N GLY A 45 0.41 -19.21 19.00
CA GLY A 45 1.62 -18.49 18.63
C GLY A 45 1.37 -17.57 17.42
N ILE A 46 1.58 -16.26 17.54
CA ILE A 46 1.35 -15.29 16.45
C ILE A 46 2.61 -14.95 15.65
N PHE A 47 3.78 -15.47 16.04
CA PHE A 47 5.05 -15.18 15.38
C PHE A 47 5.03 -15.44 13.84
N PRO A 48 4.50 -16.56 13.33
CA PRO A 48 4.42 -16.79 11.87
C PRO A 48 3.53 -15.77 11.16
N MET A 49 2.48 -15.27 11.82
CA MET A 49 1.59 -14.25 11.26
C MET A 49 2.29 -12.89 11.16
N ILE A 50 3.10 -12.53 12.18
CA ILE A 50 3.91 -11.30 12.15
C ILE A 50 4.90 -11.35 10.99
N ILE A 51 5.66 -12.44 10.89
CA ILE A 51 6.63 -12.62 9.81
C ILE A 51 5.94 -12.64 8.44
N GLY A 52 4.81 -13.36 8.33
CA GLY A 52 4.01 -13.40 7.11
C GLY A 52 3.53 -12.02 6.66
N SER A 53 3.07 -11.19 7.59
CA SER A 53 2.64 -9.82 7.28
C SER A 53 3.78 -8.93 6.79
N ILE A 54 4.98 -9.08 7.36
CA ILE A 54 6.19 -8.36 6.91
C ILE A 54 6.55 -8.76 5.47
N TYR A 55 6.57 -10.07 5.15
CA TYR A 55 6.87 -10.55 3.80
C TYR A 55 5.84 -10.09 2.78
N VAL A 56 4.55 -10.17 3.10
CA VAL A 56 3.46 -9.69 2.22
C VAL A 56 3.58 -8.19 1.97
N THR A 57 3.81 -7.40 3.01
CA THR A 57 3.96 -5.95 2.90
C THR A 57 5.21 -5.58 2.10
N ALA A 58 6.35 -6.22 2.38
CA ALA A 58 7.57 -6.01 1.61
C ALA A 58 7.36 -6.34 0.11
N GLY A 59 6.72 -7.46 -0.20
CA GLY A 59 6.36 -7.82 -1.57
C GLY A 59 5.44 -6.79 -2.22
N ALA A 60 4.40 -6.32 -1.53
CA ALA A 60 3.49 -5.29 -2.03
C ALA A 60 4.21 -3.97 -2.32
N ILE A 61 5.15 -3.56 -1.48
CA ILE A 61 5.97 -2.37 -1.66
C ILE A 61 6.89 -2.52 -2.88
N ILE A 62 7.57 -3.66 -3.01
CA ILE A 62 8.49 -3.93 -4.12
C ILE A 62 7.79 -3.84 -5.48
N PHE A 63 6.55 -4.32 -5.59
CA PHE A 63 5.77 -4.25 -6.82
C PHE A 63 4.99 -2.94 -6.96
N GLY A 64 4.28 -2.52 -5.91
CA GLY A 64 3.36 -1.40 -5.95
C GLY A 64 4.04 -0.04 -6.04
N VAL A 65 5.11 0.18 -5.25
CA VAL A 65 5.76 1.52 -5.19
C VAL A 65 6.43 1.90 -6.51
N PRO A 66 7.26 1.06 -7.16
CA PRO A 66 7.86 1.43 -8.44
C PRO A 66 6.82 1.72 -9.52
N ILE A 67 5.80 0.88 -9.65
CA ILE A 67 4.73 1.07 -10.63
C ILE A 67 3.95 2.35 -10.33
N GLY A 68 3.59 2.59 -9.06
CA GLY A 68 2.88 3.77 -8.63
C GLY A 68 3.65 5.07 -8.89
N ILE A 69 4.95 5.11 -8.56
CA ILE A 69 5.81 6.27 -8.82
C ILE A 69 5.95 6.52 -10.33
N LEU A 70 6.27 5.50 -11.11
CA LEU A 70 6.42 5.66 -12.57
C LEU A 70 5.12 6.16 -13.22
N THR A 71 3.97 5.62 -12.79
CA THR A 71 2.66 6.07 -13.27
C THR A 71 2.40 7.52 -12.88
N SER A 72 2.73 7.93 -11.65
CA SER A 72 2.55 9.30 -11.20
C SER A 72 3.48 10.29 -11.91
N VAL A 73 4.73 9.90 -12.19
CA VAL A 73 5.67 10.68 -13.02
C VAL A 73 5.09 10.88 -14.42
N PHE A 74 4.60 9.80 -15.03
CA PHE A 74 3.95 9.90 -16.34
C PHE A 74 2.76 10.86 -16.31
N MET A 75 1.87 10.73 -15.32
CA MET A 75 0.68 11.57 -15.18
C MET A 75 1.01 13.03 -14.90
N ALA A 76 2.05 13.32 -14.10
CA ALA A 76 2.41 14.68 -13.71
C ALA A 76 3.16 15.43 -14.80
N MET A 77 4.09 14.75 -15.51
CA MET A 77 5.10 15.40 -16.36
C MET A 77 4.91 15.13 -17.86
N TYR A 78 4.44 13.95 -18.25
CA TYR A 78 4.40 13.53 -19.67
C TYR A 78 2.99 13.43 -20.25
N CYS A 79 1.96 13.34 -19.39
CA CYS A 79 0.61 13.00 -19.85
C CYS A 79 -0.06 14.20 -20.53
N PRO A 80 -0.52 14.09 -21.82
CA PRO A 80 -1.28 15.13 -22.48
C PRO A 80 -2.64 15.33 -21.79
N LYS A 81 -3.13 16.58 -21.76
CA LYS A 81 -4.37 16.97 -21.07
C LYS A 81 -5.59 16.14 -21.46
N LYS A 82 -5.63 15.62 -22.69
CA LYS A 82 -6.74 14.77 -23.20
C LYS A 82 -6.79 13.40 -22.52
N ILE A 83 -5.63 12.81 -22.23
CA ILE A 83 -5.49 11.48 -21.61
C ILE A 83 -5.46 11.59 -20.09
N TYR A 84 -4.97 12.70 -19.54
CA TYR A 84 -4.88 12.94 -18.10
C TYR A 84 -6.23 12.82 -17.39
N ARG A 85 -7.29 13.45 -17.94
CA ARG A 85 -8.61 13.44 -17.31
C ARG A 85 -9.19 12.03 -17.10
N PRO A 86 -9.27 11.18 -18.16
CA PRO A 86 -9.78 9.83 -17.97
C PRO A 86 -8.87 8.96 -17.08
N LEU A 87 -7.55 9.15 -17.16
CA LEU A 87 -6.61 8.40 -16.33
C LEU A 87 -6.76 8.77 -14.86
N LYS A 88 -6.93 10.07 -14.55
CA LYS A 88 -7.20 10.55 -13.19
C LYS A 88 -8.51 9.99 -12.64
N ALA A 89 -9.59 10.05 -13.44
CA ALA A 89 -10.87 9.47 -13.06
C ALA A 89 -10.76 7.96 -12.79
N ALA A 90 -10.00 7.23 -13.61
CA ALA A 90 -9.77 5.80 -13.41
C ALA A 90 -9.03 5.51 -12.10
N THR A 91 -8.01 6.29 -11.75
CA THR A 91 -7.30 6.12 -10.47
C THR A 91 -8.18 6.45 -9.27
N GLU A 92 -9.05 7.44 -9.37
CA GLU A 92 -10.01 7.81 -8.32
C GLU A 92 -11.10 6.74 -8.15
N LEU A 93 -11.59 6.15 -9.24
CA LEU A 93 -12.52 5.02 -9.19
C LEU A 93 -11.88 3.81 -8.53
N LEU A 94 -10.63 3.47 -8.88
CA LEU A 94 -9.90 2.40 -8.22
C LEU A 94 -9.74 2.63 -6.71
N ALA A 95 -9.47 3.88 -6.29
CA ALA A 95 -9.40 4.24 -4.88
C ALA A 95 -10.73 4.06 -4.13
N GLY A 96 -11.86 4.18 -4.83
CA GLY A 96 -13.21 4.01 -4.28
C GLY A 96 -13.64 2.55 -4.12
N ILE A 97 -12.92 1.59 -4.68
CA ILE A 97 -13.29 0.16 -4.60
C ILE A 97 -13.00 -0.35 -3.18
N PRO A 98 -14.00 -0.96 -2.49
CA PRO A 98 -13.79 -1.56 -1.18
C PRO A 98 -12.74 -2.67 -1.21
N SER A 99 -11.90 -2.77 -0.17
CA SER A 99 -10.82 -3.77 -0.07
C SER A 99 -11.29 -5.21 -0.21
N VAL A 100 -12.52 -5.52 0.22
CA VAL A 100 -13.14 -6.84 0.08
C VAL A 100 -13.27 -7.25 -1.40
N VAL A 101 -13.59 -6.30 -2.28
CA VAL A 101 -13.71 -6.56 -3.72
C VAL A 101 -12.34 -6.91 -4.31
N TYR A 102 -11.28 -6.21 -3.91
CA TYR A 102 -9.90 -6.58 -4.28
C TYR A 102 -9.51 -7.97 -3.80
N GLY A 103 -9.90 -8.34 -2.58
CA GLY A 103 -9.67 -9.68 -2.03
C GLY A 103 -10.39 -10.76 -2.85
N PHE A 104 -11.65 -10.53 -3.21
CA PHE A 104 -12.42 -11.43 -4.07
C PHE A 104 -11.81 -11.56 -5.47
N PHE A 105 -11.46 -10.44 -6.09
CA PHE A 105 -10.76 -10.41 -7.38
C PHE A 105 -9.45 -11.20 -7.32
N GLY A 106 -8.67 -11.00 -6.26
CA GLY A 106 -7.44 -11.76 -6.03
C GLY A 106 -7.68 -13.26 -5.98
N MET A 107 -8.73 -13.69 -5.30
CA MET A 107 -9.06 -15.10 -5.15
C MET A 107 -9.54 -15.73 -6.47
N VAL A 108 -10.33 -15.01 -7.25
CA VAL A 108 -10.95 -15.52 -8.49
C VAL A 108 -10.01 -15.41 -9.70
N ILE A 109 -9.19 -14.37 -9.78
CA ILE A 109 -8.37 -14.10 -10.96
C ILE A 109 -6.87 -14.31 -10.69
N VAL A 110 -6.33 -13.71 -9.61
CA VAL A 110 -4.88 -13.73 -9.37
C VAL A 110 -4.41 -15.11 -8.92
N VAL A 111 -5.16 -15.78 -8.04
CA VAL A 111 -4.81 -17.14 -7.56
C VAL A 111 -4.69 -18.16 -8.70
N PRO A 112 -5.65 -18.30 -9.63
CA PRO A 112 -5.49 -19.21 -10.77
C PRO A 112 -4.29 -18.88 -11.64
N ILE A 113 -4.06 -17.61 -11.96
CA ILE A 113 -2.91 -17.17 -12.77
C ILE A 113 -1.59 -17.58 -12.10
N ILE A 114 -1.43 -17.28 -10.81
CA ILE A 114 -0.21 -17.64 -10.07
C ILE A 114 -0.04 -19.16 -9.95
N ARG A 115 -1.13 -19.89 -9.78
CA ARG A 115 -1.11 -21.35 -9.74
C ARG A 115 -0.64 -21.95 -11.06
N ASP A 116 -1.20 -21.45 -12.19
CA ASP A 116 -0.83 -21.96 -13.52
C ASP A 116 0.60 -21.55 -13.90
N PHE A 117 1.04 -20.36 -13.51
CA PHE A 117 2.43 -19.94 -13.62
C PHE A 117 3.37 -20.86 -12.81
N GLY A 118 3.01 -21.20 -11.58
CA GLY A 118 3.75 -22.13 -10.74
C GLY A 118 3.84 -23.56 -11.34
N ARG A 119 2.76 -24.02 -11.99
CA ARG A 119 2.75 -25.30 -12.72
C ARG A 119 3.70 -25.28 -13.91
N THR A 120 3.71 -24.18 -14.66
CA THR A 120 4.63 -24.01 -15.82
C THR A 120 6.09 -24.01 -15.35
N LEU A 121 6.42 -23.31 -14.28
CA LEU A 121 7.75 -23.33 -13.68
C LEU A 121 8.18 -24.74 -13.21
N LYS A 122 7.23 -25.51 -12.67
CA LYS A 122 7.48 -26.91 -12.30
C LYS A 122 7.75 -27.78 -13.52
N MET A 123 7.01 -27.61 -14.61
CA MET A 123 7.25 -28.35 -15.87
C MET A 123 8.62 -28.00 -16.47
N MET A 124 9.12 -26.78 -16.27
CA MET A 124 10.46 -26.36 -16.68
C MET A 124 11.57 -26.84 -15.73
N GLY A 125 11.23 -27.54 -14.65
CA GLY A 125 12.20 -28.05 -13.67
C GLY A 125 12.81 -26.99 -12.74
N LEU A 126 12.28 -25.76 -12.74
CA LEU A 126 12.80 -24.65 -11.94
C LEU A 126 12.32 -24.66 -10.49
N VAL A 127 11.23 -25.39 -10.20
CA VAL A 127 10.63 -25.48 -8.86
C VAL A 127 10.16 -26.91 -8.60
N GLU A 128 10.54 -27.51 -7.48
CA GLU A 128 10.16 -28.88 -7.11
C GLU A 128 8.68 -29.00 -6.73
N LYS A 129 8.11 -28.00 -6.05
CA LYS A 129 6.72 -28.00 -5.60
C LYS A 129 5.98 -26.77 -6.14
N SER A 130 4.93 -27.02 -6.92
CA SER A 130 3.94 -25.99 -7.28
C SER A 130 2.91 -25.89 -6.15
N GLY A 131 2.75 -24.70 -5.57
CA GLY A 131 1.71 -24.45 -4.58
C GLY A 131 0.34 -24.20 -5.22
N ASP A 132 -0.71 -24.13 -4.38
CA ASP A 132 -2.11 -23.87 -4.80
C ASP A 132 -2.37 -22.44 -5.33
N GLY A 133 -1.35 -21.63 -5.48
CA GLY A 133 -1.48 -20.21 -5.84
C GLY A 133 -1.93 -19.30 -4.70
N LYS A 134 -2.33 -19.87 -3.57
CA LYS A 134 -2.69 -19.15 -2.34
C LYS A 134 -1.45 -18.96 -1.47
N GLY A 135 -0.69 -17.90 -1.69
CA GLY A 135 0.55 -17.70 -0.97
C GLY A 135 0.93 -16.23 -0.83
N ILE A 136 2.09 -15.99 -0.24
CA ILE A 136 2.65 -14.65 -0.01
C ILE A 136 2.69 -13.83 -1.30
N LEU A 137 3.09 -14.44 -2.42
CA LEU A 137 3.21 -13.76 -3.72
C LEU A 137 1.86 -13.23 -4.22
N THR A 138 0.81 -14.04 -4.19
CA THR A 138 -0.54 -13.63 -4.59
C THR A 138 -1.06 -12.51 -3.71
N THR A 139 -0.92 -12.66 -2.39
CA THR A 139 -1.36 -11.64 -1.43
C THR A 139 -0.58 -10.34 -1.60
N SER A 140 0.73 -10.41 -1.87
CA SER A 140 1.57 -9.23 -2.13
C SER A 140 1.15 -8.49 -3.40
N ILE A 141 0.79 -9.21 -4.48
CA ILE A 141 0.32 -8.59 -5.73
C ILE A 141 -1.02 -7.89 -5.50
N VAL A 142 -1.98 -8.57 -4.85
CA VAL A 142 -3.29 -7.98 -4.55
C VAL A 142 -3.17 -6.76 -3.65
N LEU A 143 -2.36 -6.83 -2.60
CA LEU A 143 -2.09 -5.71 -1.71
C LEU A 143 -1.37 -4.58 -2.46
N GLY A 144 -0.41 -4.90 -3.33
CA GLY A 144 0.26 -3.95 -4.21
C GLY A 144 -0.72 -3.19 -5.10
N MET A 145 -1.69 -3.89 -5.71
CA MET A 145 -2.76 -3.25 -6.50
C MET A 145 -3.65 -2.33 -5.65
N MET A 146 -3.95 -2.71 -4.41
CA MET A 146 -4.76 -1.88 -3.51
C MET A 146 -4.08 -0.56 -3.13
N ILE A 147 -2.76 -0.55 -2.97
CA ILE A 147 -2.02 0.66 -2.60
C ILE A 147 -1.70 1.57 -3.79
N LEU A 148 -1.76 1.06 -5.04
CA LEU A 148 -1.44 1.82 -6.25
C LEU A 148 -2.19 3.16 -6.37
N PRO A 149 -3.53 3.22 -6.23
CA PRO A 149 -4.25 4.49 -6.38
C PRO A 149 -3.78 5.55 -5.39
N THR A 150 -3.51 5.15 -4.14
CA THR A 150 -3.04 6.04 -3.08
C THR A 150 -1.64 6.56 -3.39
N ILE A 151 -0.72 5.69 -3.83
CA ILE A 151 0.64 6.09 -4.20
C ILE A 151 0.61 7.03 -5.40
N ILE A 152 -0.18 6.70 -6.44
CA ILE A 152 -0.31 7.54 -7.64
C ILE A 152 -0.84 8.93 -7.26
N GLY A 153 -1.94 8.99 -6.52
CA GLY A 153 -2.58 10.26 -6.16
C GLY A 153 -1.72 11.14 -5.27
N THR A 154 -1.08 10.57 -4.25
CA THR A 154 -0.20 11.33 -3.34
C THR A 154 1.07 11.79 -4.04
N THR A 155 1.73 10.93 -4.80
CA THR A 155 2.96 11.26 -5.52
C THR A 155 2.70 12.28 -6.63
N GLU A 156 1.63 12.13 -7.41
CA GLU A 156 1.24 13.10 -8.44
C GLU A 156 1.00 14.48 -7.83
N SER A 157 0.24 14.54 -6.73
CA SER A 157 -0.06 15.80 -6.04
C SER A 157 1.20 16.47 -5.49
N ALA A 158 2.12 15.69 -4.92
CA ALA A 158 3.39 16.19 -4.42
C ALA A 158 4.29 16.73 -5.54
N MET A 159 4.34 16.06 -6.70
CA MET A 159 5.11 16.54 -7.86
C MET A 159 4.53 17.82 -8.46
N ARG A 160 3.21 17.96 -8.52
CA ARG A 160 2.55 19.18 -8.99
C ARG A 160 2.71 20.36 -8.06
N ALA A 161 2.97 20.12 -6.78
CA ALA A 161 3.25 21.17 -5.80
C ALA A 161 4.67 21.75 -5.90
N VAL A 162 5.58 21.09 -6.63
CA VAL A 162 6.93 21.61 -6.87
C VAL A 162 6.86 22.83 -7.79
N PRO A 163 7.46 23.99 -7.41
CA PRO A 163 7.47 25.16 -8.25
C PRO A 163 8.15 24.90 -9.62
N PRO A 164 7.57 25.38 -10.75
CA PRO A 164 8.10 25.13 -12.10
C PRO A 164 9.54 25.60 -12.28
N GLN A 165 9.95 26.62 -11.52
CA GLN A 165 11.32 27.18 -11.57
C GLN A 165 12.42 26.14 -11.32
N TYR A 166 12.15 25.11 -10.49
CA TYR A 166 13.11 24.02 -10.26
C TYR A 166 13.34 23.18 -11.50
N TYR A 167 12.29 22.87 -12.23
CA TYR A 167 12.36 22.12 -13.47
C TYR A 167 12.99 22.94 -14.59
N GLU A 168 12.48 24.16 -14.82
CA GLU A 168 12.98 25.10 -15.84
C GLU A 168 14.43 25.48 -15.61
N GLY A 169 14.82 25.79 -14.35
CA GLY A 169 16.21 26.11 -13.99
C GLY A 169 17.16 24.94 -14.27
N SER A 170 16.76 23.70 -14.02
CA SER A 170 17.61 22.56 -14.32
C SER A 170 17.79 22.33 -15.82
N LEU A 171 16.76 22.60 -16.65
CA LEU A 171 16.85 22.56 -18.10
C LEU A 171 17.76 23.69 -18.64
N ALA A 172 17.67 24.90 -18.06
CA ALA A 172 18.54 26.03 -18.43
C ALA A 172 20.02 25.74 -18.18
N LEU A 173 20.33 24.90 -17.18
CA LEU A 173 21.68 24.41 -16.90
C LEU A 173 22.13 23.26 -17.81
N GLY A 174 21.32 22.89 -18.83
CA GLY A 174 21.67 21.88 -19.81
C GLY A 174 21.33 20.43 -19.37
N ALA A 175 20.54 20.23 -18.30
CA ALA A 175 20.09 18.89 -17.92
C ALA A 175 19.01 18.38 -18.89
N THR A 176 19.00 17.06 -19.15
CA THR A 176 17.92 16.41 -19.90
C THR A 176 16.62 16.40 -19.10
N GLN A 177 15.48 16.31 -19.77
CA GLN A 177 14.17 16.26 -19.10
C GLN A 177 14.08 15.13 -18.05
N GLU A 178 14.53 13.93 -18.39
CA GLU A 178 14.54 12.79 -17.47
C GLU A 178 15.41 13.06 -16.24
N ARG A 179 16.62 13.60 -16.45
CA ARG A 179 17.55 13.93 -15.37
C ARG A 179 16.96 14.99 -14.44
N SER A 180 16.30 16.01 -15.00
CA SER A 180 15.60 17.05 -14.24
C SER A 180 14.47 16.48 -13.38
N ILE A 181 13.66 15.56 -13.92
CA ILE A 181 12.57 14.94 -13.19
C ILE A 181 13.12 14.06 -12.04
N PHE A 182 14.03 13.14 -12.33
CA PHE A 182 14.51 12.18 -11.33
C PHE A 182 15.47 12.77 -10.30
N LYS A 183 16.29 13.77 -10.68
CA LYS A 183 17.32 14.35 -9.81
C LYS A 183 16.91 15.67 -9.14
N VAL A 184 15.90 16.37 -9.66
CA VAL A 184 15.46 17.66 -9.13
C VAL A 184 14.02 17.61 -8.66
N VAL A 185 13.05 17.26 -9.53
CA VAL A 185 11.63 17.33 -9.21
C VAL A 185 11.23 16.30 -8.15
N ILE A 186 11.59 15.02 -8.30
CA ILE A 186 11.23 13.97 -7.34
C ILE A 186 11.84 14.23 -5.95
N PRO A 187 13.12 14.55 -5.79
CA PRO A 187 13.66 14.92 -4.48
C PRO A 187 13.04 16.19 -3.89
N ALA A 188 12.72 17.20 -4.73
CA ALA A 188 12.04 18.41 -4.29
C ALA A 188 10.59 18.13 -3.86
N ALA A 189 9.89 17.19 -4.51
CA ALA A 189 8.57 16.76 -4.11
C ALA A 189 8.55 16.15 -2.70
N LYS A 190 9.63 15.45 -2.29
CA LYS A 190 9.78 14.89 -0.94
C LYS A 190 9.78 15.98 0.13
N SER A 191 10.48 17.09 -0.07
CA SER A 191 10.48 18.24 0.86
C SER A 191 9.15 19.00 0.84
N GLY A 192 8.49 19.11 -0.31
CA GLY A 192 7.16 19.71 -0.44
C GLY A 192 6.08 18.93 0.31
N PHE A 193 6.18 17.61 0.40
CA PHE A 193 5.26 16.78 1.16
C PHE A 193 5.35 17.04 2.68
N VAL A 194 6.55 17.22 3.21
CA VAL A 194 6.78 17.59 4.61
C VAL A 194 6.24 18.99 4.89
N CYS A 195 6.47 19.95 4.01
CA CYS A 195 5.96 21.32 4.14
C CYS A 195 4.44 21.41 4.00
N PHE A 196 3.80 20.54 3.21
CA PHE A 196 2.35 20.45 3.09
C PHE A 196 1.72 19.85 4.36
N ALA A 197 2.33 18.84 4.96
CA ALA A 197 1.90 18.29 6.24
C ALA A 197 2.01 19.31 7.38
N ASP A 198 3.07 20.12 7.41
CA ASP A 198 3.25 21.22 8.35
C ASP A 198 2.19 22.33 8.15
N LYS A 199 1.87 22.65 6.90
CA LYS A 199 0.84 23.64 6.56
C LYS A 199 -0.57 23.17 6.94
N ILE A 200 -0.88 21.87 6.84
CA ILE A 200 -2.15 21.31 7.34
C ILE A 200 -2.19 21.36 8.88
N GLY A 201 -1.08 21.05 9.54
CA GLY A 201 -0.97 21.16 11.00
C GLY A 201 -1.05 22.61 11.52
N SER A 202 -0.72 23.61 10.70
CA SER A 202 -0.77 25.03 11.03
C SER A 202 -2.10 25.71 10.71
N VAL A 203 -3.05 25.02 10.03
CA VAL A 203 -4.42 25.54 9.83
C VAL A 203 -5.14 25.56 11.18
N ARG A 204 -5.19 26.73 11.78
CA ARG A 204 -5.86 26.92 13.06
C ARG A 204 -7.38 26.73 12.89
N PRO A 205 -8.03 25.95 13.78
CA PRO A 205 -9.45 25.56 13.63
C PRO A 205 -10.44 26.71 13.48
N TRP A 206 -10.06 27.93 13.86
CA TRP A 206 -10.90 29.13 13.78
C TRP A 206 -10.91 29.85 12.42
N GLN A 207 -10.13 29.38 11.43
CA GLN A 207 -10.18 29.88 10.04
C GLN A 207 -11.21 29.15 9.18
N LEU A 208 -11.91 28.16 9.74
CA LEU A 208 -12.94 27.36 9.08
C LEU A 208 -14.36 27.68 9.57
N LEU A 209 -14.53 28.72 10.41
CA LEU A 209 -15.79 29.33 10.82
C LEU A 209 -15.96 30.67 10.10
#